data_f6c5a5a4be6f228f9534ade1c15706b1
#
_entry.id   f6c5a5a4be6f228f9534ade1c15706b1
#
_cell.length_a   1.000
_cell.length_b   1.000
_cell.length_c   1.000
_cell.angle_alpha   90.00
_cell.angle_beta   90.00
_cell.angle_gamma   90.00
#
_symmetry.space_group_name_H-M   'P 1'
#
loop_
_entity.id
_entity.type
_entity.pdbx_description
1 polymer ?
#
loop_
_entity_poly.entity_id
_entity_poly.type
_entity_poly.pdbx_seq_one_letter_code
_entity_poly.pdbx_strand_id
1 'polypeptide(L)'
;MKWNLIRTKVLAALGGCLVVGVAAIVTLMSYSFARNSRALAAESVAGAEKLFTILEAREISKMAAVSEALIMDTQVRDAFAAKDRNRLLELTAPLYLKLKSEGITNWMFHAPEPDMAVFLRLHNPVKFGDHLNRYMDKEVALTHAMVTGNELAKAGFAVRILRPVYDAQGTLAGYVEFGEEIGQFIHTMKSQTGDDYGLLLSKKFVDRQFWADSSAVWKRRDNWDDNPDYVLADKTTASDKIIEFHGPLSSVPERGVVLERFQEGDSAFVRGIFPIHDAAGNTVGAMFVVRDISALYREMRSTRNFLVLVTVGALALGMLLVLVLLNRLVFRRLEHIIEVATRVVGGDYQTEIRVDSDDEVGQFEHLFEQFRRVFVDLMEHVPELQEKV
;
A
#
# COMPACT_ATOMS: atom_id res chain seq x y z
N MET A 1 28.57 42.32 -31.38
CA MET A 1 27.16 41.91 -31.18
C MET A 1 26.87 40.40 -31.42
N LYS A 2 27.67 39.66 -32.16
CA LYS A 2 27.46 38.22 -32.43
C LYS A 2 27.99 37.23 -31.34
N TRP A 3 28.93 37.68 -30.51
CA TRP A 3 29.53 36.86 -29.44
C TRP A 3 28.58 36.52 -28.29
N ASN A 4 27.62 37.38 -27.97
CA ASN A 4 26.57 37.10 -27.02
C ASN A 4 25.71 35.89 -27.43
N LEU A 5 25.61 35.64 -28.76
CA LEU A 5 24.81 34.53 -29.30
C LEU A 5 25.44 33.16 -29.01
N ILE A 6 26.78 33.02 -29.09
CA ILE A 6 27.50 31.76 -28.81
C ILE A 6 27.48 31.46 -27.32
N ARG A 7 27.75 32.45 -26.47
CA ARG A 7 27.63 32.35 -25.01
C ARG A 7 26.23 31.87 -24.59
N THR A 8 25.18 32.48 -25.16
CA THR A 8 23.79 32.13 -24.86
C THR A 8 23.48 30.67 -25.31
N LYS A 9 23.99 30.25 -26.47
CA LYS A 9 23.78 28.85 -26.94
C LYS A 9 24.48 27.83 -26.07
N VAL A 10 25.70 28.06 -25.62
CA VAL A 10 26.43 27.18 -24.71
C VAL A 10 25.72 27.12 -23.35
N LEU A 11 25.28 28.25 -22.80
CA LEU A 11 24.52 28.31 -21.56
C LEU A 11 23.19 27.54 -21.67
N ALA A 12 22.47 27.70 -22.77
CA ALA A 12 21.21 27.00 -23.02
C ALA A 12 21.42 25.47 -23.13
N ALA A 13 22.48 25.02 -23.80
CA ALA A 13 22.83 23.61 -23.92
C ALA A 13 23.18 23.00 -22.54
N LEU A 14 24.03 23.65 -21.76
CA LEU A 14 24.41 23.22 -20.41
C LEU A 14 23.21 23.22 -19.46
N GLY A 15 22.37 24.27 -19.52
CA GLY A 15 21.13 24.34 -18.75
C GLY A 15 20.14 23.21 -19.10
N GLY A 16 20.04 22.89 -20.40
CA GLY A 16 19.23 21.75 -20.87
C GLY A 16 19.72 20.42 -20.33
N CYS A 17 21.02 20.17 -20.37
CA CYS A 17 21.61 18.96 -19.76
C CYS A 17 21.36 18.87 -18.25
N LEU A 18 21.42 19.98 -17.54
CA LEU A 18 21.12 20.07 -16.11
C LEU A 18 19.67 19.65 -15.81
N VAL A 19 18.71 20.22 -16.54
CA VAL A 19 17.29 19.92 -16.38
C VAL A 19 17.02 18.44 -16.65
N VAL A 20 17.58 17.89 -17.72
CA VAL A 20 17.43 16.46 -18.07
C VAL A 20 18.05 15.58 -16.99
N GLY A 21 19.22 15.90 -16.47
CA GLY A 21 19.87 15.14 -15.40
C GLY A 21 19.04 15.11 -14.11
N VAL A 22 18.54 16.27 -13.67
CA VAL A 22 17.67 16.36 -12.47
C VAL A 22 16.36 15.60 -12.69
N ALA A 23 15.73 15.77 -13.86
CA ALA A 23 14.49 15.05 -14.19
C ALA A 23 14.69 13.54 -14.19
N ALA A 24 15.82 13.04 -14.73
CA ALA A 24 16.16 11.62 -14.72
C ALA A 24 16.30 11.07 -13.29
N ILE A 25 17.02 11.78 -12.40
CA ILE A 25 17.19 11.38 -10.99
C ILE A 25 15.84 11.33 -10.28
N VAL A 26 15.02 12.38 -10.41
CA VAL A 26 13.68 12.43 -9.76
C VAL A 26 12.78 11.31 -10.27
N THR A 27 12.79 11.04 -11.56
CA THR A 27 12.01 9.96 -12.18
C THR A 27 12.46 8.58 -11.68
N LEU A 28 13.77 8.33 -11.65
CA LEU A 28 14.34 7.06 -11.20
C LEU A 28 14.01 6.80 -9.72
N MET A 29 14.17 7.81 -8.86
CA MET A 29 13.82 7.70 -7.45
C MET A 29 12.33 7.47 -7.24
N SER A 30 11.47 8.17 -7.97
CA SER A 30 10.02 8.01 -7.89
C SER A 30 9.58 6.61 -8.34
N TYR A 31 10.19 6.09 -9.42
CA TYR A 31 9.95 4.74 -9.91
C TYR A 31 10.41 3.67 -8.90
N SER A 32 11.61 3.80 -8.36
CA SER A 32 12.14 2.90 -7.34
C SER A 32 11.24 2.86 -6.10
N PHE A 33 10.81 4.03 -5.63
CA PHE A 33 9.91 4.11 -4.49
C PHE A 33 8.54 3.47 -4.76
N ALA A 34 7.95 3.73 -5.92
CA ALA A 34 6.68 3.13 -6.30
C ALA A 34 6.78 1.60 -6.34
N ARG A 35 7.88 1.06 -6.89
CA ARG A 35 8.15 -0.38 -6.93
C ARG A 35 8.29 -0.97 -5.51
N ASN A 36 9.10 -0.34 -4.66
CA ASN A 36 9.33 -0.81 -3.29
C ASN A 36 8.05 -0.72 -2.45
N SER A 37 7.27 0.35 -2.59
CA SER A 37 5.98 0.50 -1.91
C SER A 37 4.97 -0.57 -2.32
N ARG A 38 4.93 -0.95 -3.60
CA ARG A 38 4.08 -2.06 -4.08
C ARG A 38 4.53 -3.41 -3.54
N ALA A 39 5.83 -3.66 -3.49
CA ALA A 39 6.38 -4.89 -2.92
C ALA A 39 6.02 -5.00 -1.42
N LEU A 40 6.19 -3.91 -0.67
CA LEU A 40 5.82 -3.84 0.74
C LEU A 40 4.31 -4.07 0.96
N ALA A 41 3.46 -3.51 0.10
CA ALA A 41 2.02 -3.74 0.14
C ALA A 41 1.67 -5.21 -0.14
N ALA A 42 2.31 -5.83 -1.14
CA ALA A 42 2.10 -7.24 -1.47
C ALA A 42 2.52 -8.16 -0.31
N GLU A 43 3.66 -7.87 0.32
CA GLU A 43 4.11 -8.58 1.52
C GLU A 43 3.13 -8.43 2.68
N SER A 44 2.60 -7.21 2.92
CA SER A 44 1.59 -6.97 3.95
C SER A 44 0.31 -7.77 3.70
N VAL A 45 -0.18 -7.80 2.45
CA VAL A 45 -1.39 -8.55 2.09
C VAL A 45 -1.18 -10.05 2.30
N ALA A 46 -0.09 -10.61 1.76
CA ALA A 46 0.20 -12.05 1.89
C ALA A 46 0.47 -12.46 3.35
N GLY A 47 1.15 -11.59 4.12
CA GLY A 47 1.38 -11.81 5.54
C GLY A 47 0.08 -11.77 6.35
N ALA A 48 -0.81 -10.83 6.04
CA ALA A 48 -2.10 -10.68 6.69
C ALA A 48 -3.04 -11.85 6.38
N GLU A 49 -3.12 -12.31 5.13
CA GLU A 49 -3.88 -13.48 4.71
C GLU A 49 -3.41 -14.74 5.46
N LYS A 50 -2.10 -14.98 5.48
CA LYS A 50 -1.52 -16.10 6.22
C LYS A 50 -1.81 -16.01 7.72
N LEU A 51 -1.67 -14.84 8.32
CA LEU A 51 -1.97 -14.65 9.74
C LEU A 51 -3.44 -14.88 10.04
N PHE A 52 -4.35 -14.39 9.20
CA PHE A 52 -5.79 -14.63 9.32
C PHE A 52 -6.09 -16.14 9.32
N THR A 53 -5.56 -16.89 8.35
CA THR A 53 -5.72 -18.34 8.26
C THR A 53 -5.17 -19.07 9.49
N ILE A 54 -4.04 -18.63 10.03
CA ILE A 54 -3.46 -19.23 11.26
C ILE A 54 -4.36 -18.96 12.46
N LEU A 55 -4.88 -17.74 12.61
CA LEU A 55 -5.80 -17.40 13.70
C LEU A 55 -7.09 -18.20 13.59
N GLU A 56 -7.67 -18.27 12.40
CA GLU A 56 -8.87 -19.08 12.13
C GLU A 56 -8.66 -20.56 12.53
N ALA A 57 -7.59 -21.18 12.04
CA ALA A 57 -7.27 -22.59 12.36
C ALA A 57 -7.04 -22.79 13.87
N ARG A 58 -6.41 -21.82 14.56
CA ARG A 58 -6.19 -21.87 15.99
C ARG A 58 -7.52 -21.83 16.76
N GLU A 59 -8.43 -20.92 16.39
CA GLU A 59 -9.72 -20.79 17.06
C GLU A 59 -10.63 -22.01 16.78
N ILE A 60 -10.62 -22.54 15.57
CA ILE A 60 -11.29 -23.81 15.25
C ILE A 60 -10.75 -24.94 16.15
N SER A 61 -9.43 -25.06 16.29
CA SER A 61 -8.81 -26.09 17.13
C SER A 61 -9.16 -25.93 18.60
N LYS A 62 -9.18 -24.69 19.10
CA LYS A 62 -9.61 -24.36 20.48
C LYS A 62 -11.06 -24.77 20.71
N MET A 63 -11.98 -24.36 19.84
CA MET A 63 -13.39 -24.70 19.93
C MET A 63 -13.63 -26.22 19.79
N ALA A 64 -12.90 -26.91 18.91
CA ALA A 64 -12.98 -28.35 18.73
C ALA A 64 -12.56 -29.10 20.02
N ALA A 65 -11.46 -28.70 20.65
CA ALA A 65 -11.02 -29.29 21.92
C ALA A 65 -12.03 -29.07 23.07
N VAL A 66 -12.59 -27.85 23.16
CA VAL A 66 -13.63 -27.52 24.14
C VAL A 66 -14.88 -28.37 23.89
N SER A 67 -15.31 -28.51 22.64
CA SER A 67 -16.48 -29.30 22.27
C SER A 67 -16.29 -30.81 22.61
N GLU A 68 -15.08 -31.32 22.39
CA GLU A 68 -14.71 -32.70 22.75
C GLU A 68 -14.83 -32.92 24.26
N ALA A 69 -14.21 -32.05 25.06
CA ALA A 69 -14.29 -32.13 26.51
C ALA A 69 -15.73 -32.02 27.04
N LEU A 70 -16.54 -31.16 26.40
CA LEU A 70 -17.94 -30.96 26.78
C LEU A 70 -18.78 -32.22 26.55
N ILE A 71 -18.65 -32.89 25.40
CA ILE A 71 -19.44 -34.10 25.08
C ILE A 71 -18.98 -35.34 25.88
N MET A 72 -17.78 -35.33 26.43
CA MET A 72 -17.29 -36.35 27.37
C MET A 72 -17.89 -36.20 28.76
N ASP A 73 -18.37 -35.00 29.13
CA ASP A 73 -19.12 -34.83 30.38
C ASP A 73 -20.47 -35.51 30.31
N THR A 74 -20.61 -36.59 31.10
CA THR A 74 -21.82 -37.42 31.09
C THR A 74 -23.05 -36.66 31.57
N GLN A 75 -22.91 -35.71 32.52
CA GLN A 75 -24.05 -34.93 33.00
C GLN A 75 -24.57 -33.98 31.91
N VAL A 76 -23.69 -33.32 31.18
CA VAL A 76 -24.06 -32.45 30.06
C VAL A 76 -24.72 -33.28 28.93
N ARG A 77 -24.10 -34.36 28.56
CA ARG A 77 -24.61 -35.27 27.52
C ARG A 77 -25.99 -35.82 27.86
N ASP A 78 -26.15 -36.34 29.08
CA ASP A 78 -27.39 -36.97 29.54
C ASP A 78 -28.52 -35.93 29.69
N ALA A 79 -28.22 -34.71 30.19
CA ALA A 79 -29.18 -33.60 30.24
C ALA A 79 -29.63 -33.16 28.83
N PHE A 80 -28.72 -33.14 27.85
CA PHE A 80 -29.05 -32.82 26.46
C PHE A 80 -29.90 -33.94 25.81
N ALA A 81 -29.52 -35.20 25.98
CA ALA A 81 -30.26 -36.36 25.46
C ALA A 81 -31.67 -36.44 26.07
N ALA A 82 -31.81 -36.16 27.37
CA ALA A 82 -33.08 -36.10 28.06
C ALA A 82 -33.95 -34.89 27.69
N LYS A 83 -33.42 -33.97 26.87
CA LYS A 83 -34.06 -32.68 26.52
C LYS A 83 -34.37 -31.79 27.75
N ASP A 84 -33.60 -31.95 28.84
CA ASP A 84 -33.69 -31.10 30.03
C ASP A 84 -32.89 -29.81 29.83
N ARG A 85 -33.57 -28.86 29.23
CA ARG A 85 -33.00 -27.55 28.88
C ARG A 85 -32.51 -26.75 30.11
N ASN A 86 -33.23 -26.82 31.22
CA ASN A 86 -32.87 -26.09 32.42
C ASN A 86 -31.60 -26.67 33.05
N ARG A 87 -31.55 -28.01 33.16
CA ARG A 87 -30.38 -28.70 33.67
C ARG A 87 -29.15 -28.47 32.77
N LEU A 88 -29.34 -28.54 31.46
CA LEU A 88 -28.27 -28.25 30.51
C LEU A 88 -27.73 -26.82 30.66
N LEU A 89 -28.62 -25.82 30.85
CA LEU A 89 -28.22 -24.45 31.09
C LEU A 89 -27.42 -24.29 32.40
N GLU A 90 -27.87 -24.88 33.51
CA GLU A 90 -27.18 -24.87 34.80
C GLU A 90 -25.75 -25.42 34.69
N LEU A 91 -25.61 -26.58 34.02
CA LEU A 91 -24.32 -27.24 33.85
C LEU A 91 -23.33 -26.45 32.96
N THR A 92 -23.83 -25.76 31.93
CA THR A 92 -23.01 -25.15 30.93
C THR A 92 -22.76 -23.65 31.13
N ALA A 93 -23.65 -22.93 31.86
CA ALA A 93 -23.54 -21.50 32.05
C ALA A 93 -22.21 -21.03 32.70
N PRO A 94 -21.66 -21.73 33.75
CA PRO A 94 -20.37 -21.30 34.32
C PRO A 94 -19.22 -21.41 33.32
N LEU A 95 -19.18 -22.46 32.50
CA LEU A 95 -18.19 -22.67 31.48
C LEU A 95 -18.35 -21.62 30.37
N TYR A 96 -19.60 -21.33 29.97
CA TYR A 96 -19.87 -20.30 28.97
C TYR A 96 -19.34 -18.94 29.37
N LEU A 97 -19.49 -18.50 30.64
CA LEU A 97 -18.98 -17.23 31.12
C LEU A 97 -17.44 -17.14 30.97
N LYS A 98 -16.73 -18.23 31.24
CA LYS A 98 -15.29 -18.33 31.04
C LYS A 98 -14.92 -18.29 29.55
N LEU A 99 -15.58 -19.10 28.73
CA LEU A 99 -15.32 -19.16 27.29
C LEU A 99 -15.61 -17.83 26.57
N LYS A 100 -16.63 -17.10 27.05
CA LYS A 100 -16.95 -15.76 26.55
C LYS A 100 -15.81 -14.77 26.77
N SER A 101 -15.11 -14.85 27.90
CA SER A 101 -13.93 -13.99 28.16
C SER A 101 -12.72 -14.38 27.29
N GLU A 102 -12.71 -15.60 26.73
CA GLU A 102 -11.68 -16.13 25.81
C GLU A 102 -12.07 -15.99 24.34
N GLY A 103 -13.15 -15.24 24.02
CA GLY A 103 -13.57 -14.92 22.66
C GLY A 103 -14.72 -15.77 22.11
N ILE A 104 -15.04 -16.93 22.71
CA ILE A 104 -16.16 -17.78 22.26
C ILE A 104 -17.48 -17.15 22.74
N THR A 105 -18.04 -16.28 21.93
CA THR A 105 -19.23 -15.48 22.26
C THR A 105 -20.54 -16.18 21.93
N ASN A 106 -20.52 -17.12 20.98
CA ASN A 106 -21.68 -17.89 20.56
C ASN A 106 -21.53 -19.34 21.01
N TRP A 107 -22.53 -19.84 21.73
CA TRP A 107 -22.64 -21.23 22.08
C TRP A 107 -24.11 -21.62 22.01
N MET A 108 -24.41 -22.66 21.22
CA MET A 108 -25.76 -23.20 21.01
C MET A 108 -25.79 -24.70 21.02
N PHE A 109 -26.97 -25.22 21.34
CA PHE A 109 -27.35 -26.63 21.12
C PHE A 109 -28.53 -26.67 20.16
N HIS A 110 -28.51 -27.58 19.22
CA HIS A 110 -29.54 -27.77 18.21
C HIS A 110 -30.18 -29.15 18.37
N ALA A 111 -31.48 -29.24 18.17
CA ALA A 111 -32.20 -30.54 18.12
C ALA A 111 -31.67 -31.38 16.94
N PRO A 112 -31.83 -32.73 17.01
CA PRO A 112 -31.49 -33.58 15.85
C PRO A 112 -32.48 -33.37 14.70
N GLU A 113 -32.15 -33.97 13.54
CA GLU A 113 -33.06 -34.01 12.40
C GLU A 113 -34.37 -34.70 12.76
N PRO A 114 -35.46 -34.42 12.02
CA PRO A 114 -35.58 -33.46 10.93
C PRO A 114 -35.77 -32.02 11.39
N ASP A 115 -35.84 -31.75 12.69
CA ASP A 115 -36.23 -30.44 13.23
C ASP A 115 -35.07 -29.43 13.17
N MET A 116 -33.86 -29.76 13.62
CA MET A 116 -32.70 -28.89 13.66
C MET A 116 -32.97 -27.52 14.34
N ALA A 117 -34.03 -27.42 15.13
CA ALA A 117 -34.35 -26.18 15.85
C ALA A 117 -33.31 -25.90 16.93
N VAL A 118 -33.06 -24.61 17.20
CA VAL A 118 -32.19 -24.23 18.31
C VAL A 118 -32.82 -24.61 19.63
N PHE A 119 -32.22 -25.57 20.33
CA PHE A 119 -32.68 -26.08 21.61
C PHE A 119 -32.32 -25.13 22.77
N LEU A 120 -31.06 -24.66 22.79
CA LEU A 120 -30.55 -23.73 23.81
C LEU A 120 -29.51 -22.80 23.21
N ARG A 121 -29.61 -21.51 23.53
CA ARG A 121 -28.55 -20.50 23.34
C ARG A 121 -27.98 -20.04 24.66
N LEU A 122 -26.71 -20.26 24.91
CA LEU A 122 -26.07 -19.81 26.15
C LEU A 122 -25.95 -18.29 26.21
N HIS A 123 -25.72 -17.64 25.04
CA HIS A 123 -25.63 -16.18 24.93
C HIS A 123 -26.99 -15.46 24.98
N ASN A 124 -28.11 -16.20 24.77
CA ASN A 124 -29.47 -15.67 24.88
C ASN A 124 -30.46 -16.79 25.21
N PRO A 125 -30.52 -17.25 26.46
CA PRO A 125 -31.31 -18.41 26.83
C PRO A 125 -32.83 -18.27 26.66
N VAL A 126 -33.36 -17.04 26.54
CA VAL A 126 -34.79 -16.81 26.32
C VAL A 126 -35.24 -17.04 24.88
N LYS A 127 -34.29 -17.06 23.93
CA LYS A 127 -34.56 -17.26 22.51
C LYS A 127 -34.19 -18.67 22.08
N PHE A 128 -35.19 -19.50 21.76
CA PHE A 128 -35.03 -20.89 21.31
C PHE A 128 -36.20 -21.32 20.40
N GLY A 129 -36.11 -22.48 19.77
CA GLY A 129 -37.14 -23.06 18.92
C GLY A 129 -37.18 -22.54 17.48
N ASP A 130 -36.32 -21.60 17.12
CA ASP A 130 -36.19 -21.11 15.74
C ASP A 130 -35.18 -21.95 14.93
N HIS A 131 -35.38 -21.97 13.61
CA HIS A 131 -34.54 -22.72 12.68
C HIS A 131 -33.50 -21.77 12.05
N LEU A 132 -32.25 -22.23 11.99
CA LEU A 132 -31.15 -21.54 11.33
C LEU A 132 -30.90 -22.25 9.99
N ASN A 133 -31.37 -21.67 8.90
CA ASN A 133 -31.20 -22.27 7.57
C ASN A 133 -29.84 -21.90 6.96
N ARG A 134 -28.75 -22.32 7.60
CA ARG A 134 -27.38 -22.07 7.21
C ARG A 134 -26.76 -23.27 6.51
N TYR A 135 -25.61 -23.01 5.80
CA TYR A 135 -24.89 -24.10 5.15
C TYR A 135 -24.37 -25.14 6.13
N MET A 136 -23.75 -24.70 7.25
CA MET A 136 -23.17 -25.61 8.23
C MET A 136 -24.22 -26.49 8.91
N ASP A 137 -25.45 -26.00 9.16
CA ASP A 137 -26.55 -26.79 9.71
C ASP A 137 -26.92 -27.92 8.76
N LYS A 138 -26.98 -27.64 7.45
CA LYS A 138 -27.32 -28.68 6.44
C LYS A 138 -26.20 -29.69 6.28
N GLU A 139 -24.96 -29.24 6.28
CA GLU A 139 -23.78 -30.06 6.07
C GLU A 139 -23.57 -31.01 7.25
N VAL A 140 -23.73 -30.58 8.51
CA VAL A 140 -23.61 -31.44 9.69
C VAL A 140 -24.74 -32.46 9.76
N ALA A 141 -25.97 -32.07 9.37
CA ALA A 141 -27.11 -32.96 9.28
C ALA A 141 -26.94 -34.08 8.24
N LEU A 142 -26.27 -33.73 7.11
CA LEU A 142 -25.99 -34.70 6.04
C LEU A 142 -24.83 -35.63 6.38
N THR A 143 -23.79 -35.13 6.99
CA THR A 143 -22.53 -35.87 7.18
C THR A 143 -22.41 -36.51 8.55
N HIS A 144 -23.14 -36.04 9.55
CA HIS A 144 -23.00 -36.40 10.96
C HIS A 144 -21.52 -36.30 11.44
N ALA A 145 -20.75 -35.43 10.83
CA ALA A 145 -19.36 -35.12 11.17
C ALA A 145 -19.25 -33.68 11.65
N MET A 146 -18.17 -33.35 12.34
CA MET A 146 -17.89 -31.97 12.73
C MET A 146 -17.66 -31.13 11.47
N VAL A 147 -18.41 -30.05 11.34
CA VAL A 147 -18.25 -29.02 10.29
C VAL A 147 -17.65 -27.76 10.90
N THR A 148 -16.70 -27.15 10.20
CA THR A 148 -15.98 -25.93 10.66
C THR A 148 -15.87 -24.93 9.55
N GLY A 149 -15.76 -23.67 9.90
CA GLY A 149 -15.49 -22.60 8.94
C GLY A 149 -16.13 -21.28 9.34
N ASN A 150 -16.00 -20.32 8.44
CA ASN A 150 -16.60 -19.01 8.58
C ASN A 150 -18.06 -19.04 8.15
N GLU A 151 -18.91 -18.37 8.87
CA GLU A 151 -20.31 -18.24 8.50
C GLU A 151 -20.86 -16.86 8.82
N LEU A 152 -21.46 -16.25 7.80
CA LEU A 152 -22.20 -15.00 7.96
C LEU A 152 -23.60 -15.32 8.42
N ALA A 153 -23.88 -15.03 9.67
CA ALA A 153 -25.20 -15.20 10.27
C ALA A 153 -25.86 -13.86 10.57
N LYS A 154 -27.13 -13.87 10.95
CA LYS A 154 -27.85 -12.64 11.38
C LYS A 154 -27.13 -11.90 12.51
N ALA A 155 -26.33 -12.54 13.34
CA ALA A 155 -25.61 -11.92 14.47
C ALA A 155 -24.21 -11.39 14.13
N GLY A 156 -23.72 -11.60 12.91
CA GLY A 156 -22.39 -11.19 12.48
C GLY A 156 -21.66 -12.28 11.72
N PHE A 157 -20.41 -11.99 11.37
CA PHE A 157 -19.52 -12.91 10.70
C PHE A 157 -18.62 -13.58 11.74
N ALA A 158 -18.65 -14.90 11.81
CA ALA A 158 -17.98 -15.66 12.86
C ALA A 158 -17.33 -16.92 12.31
N VAL A 159 -16.19 -17.31 12.89
CA VAL A 159 -15.64 -18.66 12.80
C VAL A 159 -16.47 -19.55 13.68
N ARG A 160 -16.91 -20.69 13.16
CA ARG A 160 -17.79 -21.63 13.87
C ARG A 160 -17.30 -23.04 13.75
N ILE A 161 -17.70 -23.83 14.74
CA ILE A 161 -17.73 -25.29 14.66
C ILE A 161 -19.13 -25.77 15.00
N LEU A 162 -19.58 -26.83 14.33
CA LEU A 162 -20.84 -27.51 14.60
C LEU A 162 -20.59 -29.04 14.64
N ARG A 163 -20.93 -29.69 15.74
CA ARG A 163 -20.56 -31.08 16.03
C ARG A 163 -21.75 -31.91 16.50
N PRO A 164 -21.93 -33.15 16.01
CA PRO A 164 -22.94 -34.07 16.54
C PRO A 164 -22.62 -34.51 17.98
N VAL A 165 -23.66 -34.68 18.77
CA VAL A 165 -23.62 -35.18 20.14
C VAL A 165 -24.49 -36.44 20.20
N TYR A 166 -23.91 -37.54 20.67
CA TYR A 166 -24.60 -38.83 20.82
C TYR A 166 -24.82 -39.13 22.30
N ASP A 167 -25.92 -39.80 22.62
CA ASP A 167 -26.18 -40.31 23.95
C ASP A 167 -25.29 -41.54 24.30
N ALA A 168 -25.49 -42.13 25.49
CA ALA A 168 -24.74 -43.30 25.92
C ALA A 168 -25.02 -44.56 25.09
N GLN A 169 -26.12 -44.61 24.35
CA GLN A 169 -26.56 -45.70 23.49
C GLN A 169 -26.10 -45.50 22.03
N GLY A 170 -25.44 -44.37 21.72
CA GLY A 170 -25.02 -44.04 20.38
C GLY A 170 -26.12 -43.40 19.51
N THR A 171 -27.26 -43.01 20.11
CA THR A 171 -28.32 -42.29 19.41
C THR A 171 -27.98 -40.81 19.33
N LEU A 172 -28.22 -40.17 18.17
CA LEU A 172 -27.99 -38.74 17.99
C LEU A 172 -28.92 -37.92 18.89
N ALA A 173 -28.37 -37.23 19.89
CA ALA A 173 -29.11 -36.32 20.77
C ALA A 173 -29.33 -34.94 20.13
N GLY A 174 -28.46 -34.54 19.22
CA GLY A 174 -28.48 -33.28 18.51
C GLY A 174 -27.06 -32.76 18.22
N TYR A 175 -26.89 -31.45 18.14
CA TYR A 175 -25.61 -30.83 17.77
C TYR A 175 -25.23 -29.73 18.77
N VAL A 176 -23.92 -29.54 18.96
CA VAL A 176 -23.36 -28.40 19.71
C VAL A 176 -22.61 -27.52 18.76
N GLU A 177 -22.83 -26.21 18.88
CA GLU A 177 -22.20 -25.15 18.11
C GLU A 177 -21.42 -24.20 19.01
N PHE A 178 -20.20 -23.88 18.62
CA PHE A 178 -19.41 -22.77 19.15
C PHE A 178 -19.08 -21.79 18.05
N GLY A 179 -18.96 -20.50 18.40
CA GLY A 179 -18.57 -19.47 17.46
C GLY A 179 -17.85 -18.32 18.12
N GLU A 180 -16.88 -17.75 17.39
CA GLU A 180 -16.13 -16.55 17.71
C GLU A 180 -16.25 -15.52 16.59
N GLU A 181 -16.56 -14.26 16.93
CA GLU A 181 -16.73 -13.20 15.94
C GLU A 181 -15.39 -12.78 15.35
N ILE A 182 -15.30 -12.69 14.01
CA ILE A 182 -14.07 -12.34 13.26
C ILE A 182 -13.62 -10.91 13.54
N GLY A 183 -14.50 -10.00 13.96
CA GLY A 183 -14.11 -8.64 14.33
C GLY A 183 -12.98 -8.59 15.36
N GLN A 184 -12.87 -9.56 16.27
CA GLN A 184 -11.76 -9.62 17.22
C GLN A 184 -10.41 -9.98 16.58
N PHE A 185 -10.43 -10.67 15.43
CA PHE A 185 -9.20 -11.07 14.73
C PHE A 185 -8.41 -9.86 14.24
N ILE A 186 -9.08 -8.83 13.71
CA ILE A 186 -8.40 -7.65 13.21
C ILE A 186 -7.63 -6.89 14.29
N HIS A 187 -8.13 -6.87 15.52
CA HIS A 187 -7.42 -6.26 16.66
C HIS A 187 -6.19 -7.10 17.06
N THR A 188 -6.31 -8.42 17.06
CA THR A 188 -5.20 -9.35 17.28
C THR A 188 -4.15 -9.21 16.17
N MET A 189 -4.58 -9.17 14.92
CA MET A 189 -3.69 -8.98 13.77
C MET A 189 -2.93 -7.65 13.87
N LYS A 190 -3.62 -6.55 14.20
CA LYS A 190 -2.97 -5.25 14.43
C LYS A 190 -1.91 -5.31 15.52
N SER A 191 -2.21 -5.95 16.64
CA SER A 191 -1.26 -6.06 17.76
C SER A 191 0.02 -6.83 17.39
N GLN A 192 -0.06 -7.75 16.45
CA GLN A 192 1.06 -8.59 16.01
C GLN A 192 1.86 -7.99 14.86
N THR A 193 1.21 -7.28 13.94
CA THR A 193 1.84 -6.77 12.71
C THR A 193 2.13 -5.28 12.75
N GLY A 194 1.37 -4.51 13.56
CA GLY A 194 1.36 -3.05 13.53
C GLY A 194 0.57 -2.46 12.35
N ASP A 195 0.08 -3.29 11.41
CA ASP A 195 -0.75 -2.85 10.31
C ASP A 195 -2.20 -2.59 10.77
N ASP A 196 -2.90 -1.73 10.07
CA ASP A 196 -4.33 -1.51 10.26
C ASP A 196 -5.16 -2.40 9.34
N TYR A 197 -6.36 -2.75 9.82
CA TYR A 197 -7.26 -3.66 9.12
C TYR A 197 -8.67 -3.10 9.04
N GLY A 198 -9.42 -3.55 8.03
CA GLY A 198 -10.86 -3.32 7.89
C GLY A 198 -11.55 -4.58 7.38
N LEU A 199 -12.66 -4.95 8.03
CA LEU A 199 -13.50 -6.07 7.63
C LEU A 199 -14.67 -5.54 6.79
N LEU A 200 -14.68 -5.89 5.52
CA LEU A 200 -15.76 -5.56 4.58
C LEU A 200 -16.67 -6.77 4.40
N LEU A 201 -17.98 -6.60 4.48
CA LEU A 201 -18.98 -7.65 4.23
C LEU A 201 -19.84 -7.28 3.05
N SER A 202 -20.02 -8.22 2.12
CA SER A 202 -20.84 -8.03 0.93
C SER A 202 -22.33 -7.92 1.30
N LYS A 203 -22.98 -6.85 0.86
CA LYS A 203 -24.42 -6.62 1.05
C LYS A 203 -25.30 -7.72 0.46
N LYS A 204 -24.78 -8.50 -0.50
CA LYS A 204 -25.49 -9.68 -1.04
C LYS A 204 -25.83 -10.71 0.04
N PHE A 205 -25.03 -10.77 1.10
CA PHE A 205 -25.17 -11.75 2.18
C PHE A 205 -25.61 -11.14 3.51
N VAL A 206 -25.73 -9.80 3.60
CA VAL A 206 -26.14 -9.08 4.81
C VAL A 206 -27.55 -8.56 4.64
N ASP A 207 -28.44 -8.84 5.61
CA ASP A 207 -29.77 -8.26 5.65
C ASP A 207 -29.72 -6.80 6.15
N ARG A 208 -30.46 -5.89 5.48
CA ARG A 208 -30.47 -4.45 5.79
C ARG A 208 -30.97 -4.15 7.21
N GLN A 209 -32.11 -4.77 7.57
CA GLN A 209 -32.72 -4.52 8.89
C GLN A 209 -31.81 -5.05 9.99
N PHE A 210 -31.29 -6.26 9.77
CA PHE A 210 -30.34 -6.87 10.69
C PHE A 210 -29.08 -5.98 10.87
N TRP A 211 -28.54 -5.39 9.79
CA TRP A 211 -27.42 -4.47 9.88
C TRP A 211 -27.71 -3.26 10.75
N ALA A 212 -28.88 -2.63 10.57
CA ALA A 212 -29.32 -1.49 11.37
C ALA A 212 -29.42 -1.85 12.87
N ASP A 213 -30.10 -2.96 13.17
CA ASP A 213 -30.31 -3.46 14.54
C ASP A 213 -28.95 -3.78 15.21
N SER A 214 -28.07 -4.47 14.51
CA SER A 214 -26.71 -4.79 14.97
C SER A 214 -25.89 -3.53 15.21
N SER A 215 -25.96 -2.57 14.31
CA SER A 215 -25.24 -1.28 14.47
C SER A 215 -25.70 -0.51 15.71
N ALA A 216 -27.00 -0.53 15.99
CA ALA A 216 -27.57 0.08 17.19
C ALA A 216 -27.10 -0.63 18.48
N VAL A 217 -27.11 -1.97 18.51
CA VAL A 217 -26.63 -2.76 19.65
C VAL A 217 -25.17 -2.49 19.98
N TRP A 218 -24.32 -2.46 18.94
CA TRP A 218 -22.88 -2.23 19.08
C TRP A 218 -22.49 -0.74 19.15
N LYS A 219 -23.48 0.16 19.16
CA LYS A 219 -23.29 1.62 19.19
C LYS A 219 -22.30 2.13 18.12
N ARG A 220 -22.35 1.51 16.94
CA ARG A 220 -21.56 1.92 15.77
C ARG A 220 -22.45 2.66 14.78
N ARG A 221 -21.83 3.49 13.93
CA ARG A 221 -22.56 4.19 12.86
C ARG A 221 -23.12 3.17 11.86
N ASP A 222 -24.36 3.35 11.47
CA ASP A 222 -24.93 2.64 10.33
C ASP A 222 -24.31 3.20 9.05
N ASN A 223 -23.46 2.43 8.41
CA ASN A 223 -22.73 2.78 7.21
C ASN A 223 -23.27 2.09 5.96
N TRP A 224 -24.50 1.62 6.01
CA TRP A 224 -25.12 0.91 4.90
C TRP A 224 -25.08 1.69 3.58
N ASP A 225 -25.35 2.99 3.62
CA ASP A 225 -25.46 3.83 2.43
C ASP A 225 -24.13 4.40 1.93
N ASP A 226 -23.03 4.12 2.63
CA ASP A 226 -21.70 4.65 2.28
C ASP A 226 -21.12 3.99 1.01
N ASN A 227 -21.45 2.72 0.76
CA ASN A 227 -20.96 1.98 -0.42
C ASN A 227 -22.09 1.10 -0.98
N PRO A 228 -22.26 0.97 -2.31
CA PRO A 228 -23.31 0.15 -2.90
C PRO A 228 -23.14 -1.35 -2.67
N ASP A 229 -21.92 -1.87 -2.60
CA ASP A 229 -21.61 -3.30 -2.67
C ASP A 229 -21.33 -3.95 -1.32
N TYR A 230 -20.84 -3.18 -0.35
CA TYR A 230 -20.43 -3.72 0.95
C TYR A 230 -20.77 -2.79 2.12
N VAL A 231 -20.67 -3.32 3.32
CA VAL A 231 -20.65 -2.58 4.59
C VAL A 231 -19.30 -2.77 5.28
N LEU A 232 -18.82 -1.75 5.97
CA LEU A 232 -17.63 -1.83 6.83
C LEU A 232 -18.05 -2.37 8.19
N ALA A 233 -17.75 -3.65 8.44
CA ALA A 233 -18.19 -4.35 9.65
C ALA A 233 -17.35 -3.98 10.87
N ASP A 234 -16.04 -3.87 10.71
CA ASP A 234 -15.13 -3.46 11.77
C ASP A 234 -13.84 -2.88 11.17
N LYS A 235 -13.08 -2.11 11.96
CA LYS A 235 -11.82 -1.50 11.54
C LYS A 235 -10.93 -1.17 12.72
N THR A 236 -9.63 -1.13 12.49
CA THR A 236 -8.63 -0.71 13.48
C THR A 236 -8.06 0.69 13.19
N THR A 237 -8.28 1.24 11.99
CA THR A 237 -7.87 2.59 11.62
C THR A 237 -8.86 3.65 12.07
N ALA A 238 -8.39 4.87 12.31
CA ALA A 238 -9.24 6.00 12.69
C ALA A 238 -10.09 6.54 11.52
N SER A 239 -9.63 6.39 10.26
CA SER A 239 -10.26 6.98 9.08
C SER A 239 -10.89 5.92 8.18
N ASP A 240 -12.18 6.09 7.83
CA ASP A 240 -12.89 5.24 6.86
C ASP A 240 -12.37 5.45 5.43
N LYS A 241 -11.90 6.65 5.11
CA LYS A 241 -11.37 6.99 3.77
C LYS A 241 -10.18 6.15 3.34
N ILE A 242 -9.40 5.66 4.31
CA ILE A 242 -8.24 4.81 4.02
C ILE A 242 -8.71 3.43 3.58
N ILE A 243 -9.89 2.97 4.07
CA ILE A 243 -10.50 1.67 3.78
C ILE A 243 -11.59 1.86 2.72
N GLU A 244 -11.24 2.35 1.56
CA GLU A 244 -12.17 2.51 0.45
C GLU A 244 -11.79 1.59 -0.70
N PHE A 245 -12.73 0.74 -1.11
CA PHE A 245 -12.60 -0.17 -2.24
C PHE A 245 -13.72 0.11 -3.25
N HIS A 246 -13.37 0.19 -4.52
CA HIS A 246 -14.32 0.43 -5.59
C HIS A 246 -14.56 -0.87 -6.36
N GLY A 247 -15.80 -1.35 -6.31
CA GLY A 247 -16.24 -2.55 -6.99
C GLY A 247 -16.75 -3.65 -6.05
N PRO A 248 -17.33 -4.71 -6.64
CA PRO A 248 -17.85 -5.82 -5.86
C PRO A 248 -16.72 -6.64 -5.22
N LEU A 249 -16.91 -7.07 -3.99
CA LEU A 249 -15.91 -7.88 -3.26
C LEU A 249 -15.58 -9.21 -3.97
N SER A 250 -16.51 -9.74 -4.77
CA SER A 250 -16.29 -10.93 -5.60
C SER A 250 -15.27 -10.73 -6.73
N SER A 251 -14.86 -9.49 -7.03
CA SER A 251 -13.80 -9.20 -8.00
C SER A 251 -12.40 -9.26 -7.41
N VAL A 252 -12.27 -9.38 -6.09
CA VAL A 252 -10.99 -9.49 -5.40
C VAL A 252 -10.36 -10.86 -5.73
N PRO A 253 -9.13 -10.91 -6.28
CA PRO A 253 -8.47 -12.17 -6.57
C PRO A 253 -8.20 -12.99 -5.31
N GLU A 254 -8.16 -14.34 -5.43
CA GLU A 254 -7.90 -15.26 -4.32
C GLU A 254 -6.63 -14.94 -3.52
N ARG A 255 -5.56 -14.51 -4.20
CA ARG A 255 -4.29 -14.12 -3.55
C ARG A 255 -4.27 -12.68 -3.06
N GLY A 256 -5.44 -12.05 -3.02
CA GLY A 256 -5.54 -10.63 -2.74
C GLY A 256 -4.97 -9.73 -3.84
N VAL A 257 -5.09 -8.45 -3.65
CA VAL A 257 -4.59 -7.43 -4.58
C VAL A 257 -4.06 -6.21 -3.83
N VAL A 258 -2.97 -5.66 -4.36
CA VAL A 258 -2.43 -4.37 -3.90
C VAL A 258 -3.21 -3.25 -4.55
N LEU A 259 -3.69 -2.32 -3.74
CA LEU A 259 -4.41 -1.14 -4.17
C LEU A 259 -3.47 0.06 -4.35
N GLU A 260 -3.99 1.13 -4.91
CA GLU A 260 -3.25 2.38 -5.01
C GLU A 260 -2.85 2.91 -3.63
N ARG A 261 -1.66 3.52 -3.58
CA ARG A 261 -1.20 4.20 -2.37
C ARG A 261 -2.15 5.33 -2.01
N PHE A 262 -2.54 5.40 -0.76
CA PHE A 262 -3.31 6.51 -0.20
C PHE A 262 -2.36 7.51 0.47
N GLN A 263 -2.59 8.79 0.22
CA GLN A 263 -1.80 9.87 0.81
C GLN A 263 -2.72 10.98 1.28
N GLU A 264 -2.54 11.41 2.52
CA GLU A 264 -3.25 12.54 3.11
C GLU A 264 -2.25 13.42 3.88
N GLY A 265 -1.96 14.61 3.35
CA GLY A 265 -0.92 15.48 3.89
C GLY A 265 0.47 14.82 3.88
N ASP A 266 1.10 14.73 5.04
CA ASP A 266 2.41 14.08 5.23
C ASP A 266 2.30 12.59 5.57
N SER A 267 1.09 12.05 5.67
CA SER A 267 0.84 10.63 5.89
C SER A 267 0.71 9.89 4.56
N ALA A 268 1.33 8.72 4.48
CA ALA A 268 1.30 7.85 3.31
C ALA A 268 1.06 6.41 3.75
N PHE A 269 0.15 5.73 3.04
CA PHE A 269 -0.27 4.37 3.34
C PHE A 269 -0.18 3.50 2.09
N VAL A 270 0.34 2.28 2.24
CA VAL A 270 0.15 1.24 1.24
C VAL A 270 -1.03 0.39 1.66
N ARG A 271 -1.80 -0.05 0.67
CA ARG A 271 -3.10 -0.69 0.89
C ARG A 271 -3.22 -1.95 0.05
N GLY A 272 -3.99 -2.89 0.55
CA GLY A 272 -4.38 -4.06 -0.18
C GLY A 272 -5.62 -4.72 0.41
N ILE A 273 -6.11 -5.75 -0.25
CA ILE A 273 -7.33 -6.46 0.14
C ILE A 273 -7.22 -7.92 -0.28
N PHE A 274 -7.73 -8.83 0.54
CA PHE A 274 -7.89 -10.25 0.19
C PHE A 274 -9.30 -10.73 0.52
N PRO A 275 -9.83 -11.72 -0.23
CA PRO A 275 -11.20 -12.21 -0.04
C PRO A 275 -11.32 -13.03 1.25
N ILE A 276 -12.52 -13.05 1.81
CA ILE A 276 -12.91 -13.95 2.91
C ILE A 276 -14.07 -14.79 2.44
N HIS A 277 -13.95 -16.11 2.63
CA HIS A 277 -14.94 -17.09 2.23
C HIS A 277 -15.74 -17.63 3.41
N ASP A 278 -16.99 -18.00 3.15
CA ASP A 278 -17.77 -18.80 4.07
C ASP A 278 -17.45 -20.30 3.94
N ALA A 279 -18.02 -21.14 4.81
CA ALA A 279 -17.84 -22.59 4.79
C ALA A 279 -18.36 -23.24 3.49
N ALA A 280 -19.21 -22.55 2.71
CA ALA A 280 -19.70 -23.00 1.41
C ALA A 280 -18.79 -22.57 0.24
N GLY A 281 -17.71 -21.83 0.50
CA GLY A 281 -16.79 -21.32 -0.53
C GLY A 281 -17.24 -20.01 -1.21
N ASN A 282 -18.31 -19.37 -0.72
CA ASN A 282 -18.72 -18.08 -1.27
C ASN A 282 -17.84 -16.93 -0.73
N THR A 283 -17.46 -15.98 -1.58
CA THR A 283 -16.82 -14.73 -1.14
C THR A 283 -17.86 -13.85 -0.45
N VAL A 284 -17.92 -13.92 0.87
CA VAL A 284 -18.89 -13.17 1.70
C VAL A 284 -18.37 -11.84 2.19
N GLY A 285 -17.05 -11.64 2.12
CA GLY A 285 -16.39 -10.42 2.59
C GLY A 285 -14.99 -10.30 2.05
N ALA A 286 -14.28 -9.31 2.55
CA ALA A 286 -12.86 -9.12 2.29
C ALA A 286 -12.18 -8.43 3.49
N MET A 287 -10.90 -8.76 3.69
CA MET A 287 -10.04 -8.10 4.65
C MET A 287 -9.21 -7.04 3.96
N PHE A 288 -9.38 -5.81 4.37
CA PHE A 288 -8.58 -4.67 3.94
C PHE A 288 -7.36 -4.53 4.83
N VAL A 289 -6.19 -4.33 4.24
CA VAL A 289 -4.90 -4.20 4.93
C VAL A 289 -4.31 -2.83 4.63
N VAL A 290 -3.87 -2.13 5.66
CA VAL A 290 -3.29 -0.79 5.57
C VAL A 290 -1.99 -0.76 6.36
N ARG A 291 -0.87 -0.49 5.69
CA ARG A 291 0.41 -0.24 6.36
C ARG A 291 0.77 1.23 6.27
N ASP A 292 1.06 1.84 7.41
CA ASP A 292 1.58 3.20 7.47
C ASP A 292 3.05 3.22 7.03
N ILE A 293 3.33 3.95 5.96
CA ILE A 293 4.68 4.19 5.44
C ILE A 293 5.07 5.66 5.53
N SER A 294 4.42 6.45 6.37
CA SER A 294 4.64 7.90 6.48
C SER A 294 6.09 8.24 6.85
N ALA A 295 6.71 7.47 7.75
CA ALA A 295 8.10 7.65 8.11
C ALA A 295 9.03 7.42 6.90
N LEU A 296 8.86 6.30 6.21
CA LEU A 296 9.61 5.95 5.00
C LEU A 296 9.39 6.98 3.88
N TYR A 297 8.17 7.46 3.72
CA TYR A 297 7.83 8.48 2.74
C TYR A 297 8.52 9.82 3.02
N ARG A 298 8.53 10.28 4.29
CA ARG A 298 9.23 11.51 4.72
C ARG A 298 10.73 11.39 4.51
N GLU A 299 11.34 10.29 4.91
CA GLU A 299 12.77 10.01 4.72
C GLU A 299 13.14 10.05 3.23
N MET A 300 12.39 9.36 2.39
CA MET A 300 12.61 9.37 0.95
C MET A 300 12.46 10.78 0.35
N ARG A 301 11.44 11.54 0.78
CA ARG A 301 11.22 12.92 0.32
C ARG A 301 12.39 13.81 0.71
N SER A 302 12.89 13.67 1.94
CA SER A 302 14.07 14.41 2.43
C SER A 302 15.33 14.05 1.64
N THR A 303 15.60 12.75 1.46
CA THR A 303 16.75 12.25 0.68
C THR A 303 16.67 12.71 -0.77
N ARG A 304 15.51 12.63 -1.40
CA ARG A 304 15.28 13.14 -2.76
C ARG A 304 15.59 14.63 -2.86
N ASN A 305 15.04 15.43 -1.96
CA ASN A 305 15.24 16.88 -1.96
C ASN A 305 16.73 17.24 -1.76
N PHE A 306 17.41 16.54 -0.86
CA PHE A 306 18.85 16.70 -0.63
C PHE A 306 19.65 16.35 -1.87
N LEU A 307 19.40 15.21 -2.50
CA LEU A 307 20.10 14.79 -3.74
C LEU A 307 19.85 15.77 -4.89
N VAL A 308 18.61 16.24 -5.05
CA VAL A 308 18.29 17.28 -6.05
C VAL A 308 19.10 18.54 -5.77
N LEU A 309 19.14 19.01 -4.54
CA LEU A 309 19.89 20.21 -4.15
C LEU A 309 21.40 20.05 -4.43
N VAL A 310 21.99 18.92 -4.02
CA VAL A 310 23.42 18.63 -4.27
C VAL A 310 23.70 18.53 -5.77
N THR A 311 22.84 17.86 -6.52
CA THR A 311 23.02 17.73 -7.99
C THR A 311 22.94 19.09 -8.69
N VAL A 312 21.94 19.89 -8.35
CA VAL A 312 21.79 21.26 -8.92
C VAL A 312 23.00 22.11 -8.55
N GLY A 313 23.45 22.05 -7.30
CA GLY A 313 24.64 22.78 -6.84
C GLY A 313 25.91 22.35 -7.56
N ALA A 314 26.18 21.07 -7.70
CA ALA A 314 27.34 20.53 -8.39
C ALA A 314 27.33 20.88 -9.88
N LEU A 315 26.20 20.78 -10.54
CA LEU A 315 26.06 21.13 -11.95
C LEU A 315 26.18 22.67 -12.17
N ALA A 316 25.61 23.47 -11.28
CA ALA A 316 25.77 24.93 -11.32
C ALA A 316 27.25 25.36 -11.15
N LEU A 317 27.97 24.71 -10.22
CA LEU A 317 29.40 24.95 -10.02
C LEU A 317 30.21 24.50 -11.23
N GLY A 318 29.92 23.33 -11.80
CA GLY A 318 30.55 22.86 -13.03
C GLY A 318 30.31 23.78 -14.21
N MET A 319 29.10 24.28 -14.38
CA MET A 319 28.72 25.25 -15.40
C MET A 319 29.48 26.61 -15.22
N LEU A 320 29.58 27.08 -13.97
CA LEU A 320 30.35 28.27 -13.66
C LEU A 320 31.85 28.10 -14.02
N LEU A 321 32.43 26.96 -13.67
CA LEU A 321 33.80 26.61 -13.99
C LEU A 321 34.05 26.61 -15.51
N VAL A 322 33.17 25.94 -16.26
CA VAL A 322 33.27 25.91 -17.74
C VAL A 322 33.14 27.29 -18.33
N LEU A 323 32.23 28.13 -17.83
CA LEU A 323 32.08 29.49 -18.27
C LEU A 323 33.34 30.36 -17.99
N VAL A 324 33.93 30.22 -16.81
CA VAL A 324 35.15 30.90 -16.43
C VAL A 324 36.31 30.48 -17.33
N LEU A 325 36.47 29.16 -17.57
CA LEU A 325 37.50 28.61 -18.45
C LEU A 325 37.30 29.09 -19.91
N LEU A 326 36.12 28.97 -20.47
CA LEU A 326 35.82 29.43 -21.82
C LEU A 326 36.04 30.93 -21.96
N ASN A 327 35.64 31.72 -20.96
CA ASN A 327 35.85 33.14 -20.97
C ASN A 327 37.36 33.50 -20.96
N ARG A 328 38.15 32.78 -20.13
CA ARG A 328 39.59 33.04 -19.96
C ARG A 328 40.43 32.53 -21.12
N LEU A 329 40.17 31.30 -21.58
CA LEU A 329 41.00 30.60 -22.56
C LEU A 329 40.62 30.95 -24.01
N VAL A 330 39.33 31.28 -24.27
CA VAL A 330 38.87 31.47 -25.64
C VAL A 330 38.36 32.89 -25.88
N PHE A 331 37.34 33.33 -25.14
CA PHE A 331 36.65 34.58 -25.49
C PHE A 331 37.53 35.84 -25.33
N ARG A 332 38.28 35.97 -24.26
CA ARG A 332 39.15 37.11 -24.05
C ARG A 332 40.26 37.23 -25.12
N ARG A 333 40.81 36.09 -25.53
CA ARG A 333 41.85 36.04 -26.55
C ARG A 333 41.29 36.39 -27.93
N LEU A 334 40.16 35.85 -28.29
CA LEU A 334 39.46 36.20 -29.53
C LEU A 334 39.01 37.68 -29.56
N GLU A 335 38.56 38.24 -28.44
CA GLU A 335 38.24 39.68 -28.34
C GLU A 335 39.49 40.54 -28.60
N HIS A 336 40.64 40.12 -28.07
CA HIS A 336 41.92 40.84 -28.29
C HIS A 336 42.31 40.80 -29.77
N ILE A 337 42.23 39.67 -30.44
CA ILE A 337 42.52 39.54 -31.88
C ILE A 337 41.59 40.46 -32.69
N ILE A 338 40.30 40.49 -32.39
CA ILE A 338 39.33 41.36 -33.08
C ILE A 338 39.62 42.82 -32.85
N GLU A 339 40.03 43.21 -31.63
CA GLU A 339 40.41 44.59 -31.32
C GLU A 339 41.60 44.98 -32.09
N VAL A 340 42.70 44.21 -32.14
CA VAL A 340 43.90 44.51 -32.95
C VAL A 340 43.57 44.53 -34.43
N ALA A 341 42.77 43.59 -34.94
CA ALA A 341 42.30 43.58 -36.32
C ALA A 341 41.53 44.84 -36.67
N THR A 342 40.67 45.35 -35.81
CA THR A 342 39.92 46.59 -36.00
C THR A 342 40.81 47.75 -35.98
N ARG A 343 41.85 47.83 -35.15
CA ARG A 343 42.87 48.93 -35.13
C ARG A 343 43.70 48.96 -36.41
N VAL A 344 44.12 47.73 -36.86
CA VAL A 344 44.88 47.66 -38.15
C VAL A 344 44.05 48.17 -39.33
N VAL A 345 42.75 47.84 -39.41
CA VAL A 345 41.83 48.39 -40.42
C VAL A 345 41.66 49.90 -40.26
N GLY A 346 41.75 50.42 -39.02
CA GLY A 346 41.68 51.86 -38.72
C GLY A 346 43.00 52.66 -38.95
N GLY A 347 44.08 51.97 -39.41
CA GLY A 347 45.36 52.56 -39.71
C GLY A 347 46.44 52.48 -38.59
N ASP A 348 46.15 51.83 -37.49
CA ASP A 348 47.13 51.49 -36.44
C ASP A 348 47.84 50.17 -36.76
N TYR A 349 48.92 50.20 -37.45
CA TYR A 349 49.69 49.03 -37.88
C TYR A 349 50.77 48.63 -36.86
N GLN A 350 50.99 49.40 -35.77
CA GLN A 350 52.06 49.13 -34.80
C GLN A 350 51.64 48.19 -33.68
N THR A 351 50.33 47.96 -33.42
CA THR A 351 49.86 47.10 -32.35
C THR A 351 50.10 45.70 -32.72
N GLU A 352 50.97 44.95 -31.96
CA GLU A 352 51.31 43.54 -32.18
C GLU A 352 50.31 42.62 -31.44
N ILE A 353 50.05 41.45 -32.03
CA ILE A 353 49.33 40.36 -31.34
C ILE A 353 50.34 39.51 -30.58
N ARG A 354 50.13 39.40 -29.26
CA ARG A 354 50.91 38.46 -28.44
C ARG A 354 50.35 37.03 -28.62
N VAL A 355 51.26 36.11 -28.98
CA VAL A 355 50.94 34.68 -29.04
C VAL A 355 51.26 34.08 -27.67
N ASP A 356 50.22 33.77 -26.89
CA ASP A 356 50.38 33.35 -25.51
C ASP A 356 50.29 31.82 -25.32
N SER A 357 49.96 31.01 -26.36
CA SER A 357 49.88 29.56 -26.27
C SER A 357 50.02 28.85 -27.62
N ASP A 358 50.28 27.53 -27.60
CA ASP A 358 50.41 26.65 -28.76
C ASP A 358 49.08 25.93 -29.13
N ASP A 359 47.93 26.36 -28.55
CA ASP A 359 46.60 25.81 -28.86
C ASP A 359 46.06 26.39 -30.21
N GLU A 360 44.85 25.94 -30.60
CA GLU A 360 44.22 26.37 -31.85
C GLU A 360 44.02 27.90 -31.92
N VAL A 361 43.78 28.55 -30.76
CA VAL A 361 43.68 30.01 -30.67
C VAL A 361 45.04 30.63 -30.85
N GLY A 362 46.11 30.06 -30.26
CA GLY A 362 47.50 30.48 -30.43
C GLY A 362 47.97 30.35 -31.87
N GLN A 363 47.63 29.26 -32.55
CA GLN A 363 47.89 29.13 -33.99
C GLN A 363 47.22 30.24 -34.81
N PHE A 364 45.97 30.56 -34.45
CA PHE A 364 45.26 31.67 -35.12
C PHE A 364 45.90 33.06 -34.80
N GLU A 365 46.32 33.31 -33.56
CA GLU A 365 47.08 34.49 -33.15
C GLU A 365 48.37 34.61 -33.98
N HIS A 366 49.10 33.50 -34.13
CA HIS A 366 50.36 33.46 -34.91
C HIS A 366 50.14 33.75 -36.39
N LEU A 367 49.15 33.12 -37.00
CA LEU A 367 48.80 33.37 -38.41
C LEU A 367 48.35 34.81 -38.67
N PHE A 368 47.56 35.35 -37.76
CA PHE A 368 47.11 36.73 -37.88
C PHE A 368 48.23 37.73 -37.69
N GLU A 369 49.18 37.47 -36.79
CA GLU A 369 50.38 38.29 -36.62
C GLU A 369 51.29 38.23 -37.85
N GLN A 370 51.46 37.07 -38.45
CA GLN A 370 52.16 36.94 -39.76
C GLN A 370 51.49 37.78 -40.86
N PHE A 371 50.15 37.67 -40.95
CA PHE A 371 49.37 38.45 -41.92
C PHE A 371 49.57 39.97 -41.66
N ARG A 372 49.48 40.43 -40.42
CA ARG A 372 49.71 41.82 -40.07
C ARG A 372 51.10 42.30 -40.51
N ARG A 373 52.18 41.57 -40.24
CA ARG A 373 53.52 41.87 -40.64
C ARG A 373 53.68 42.01 -42.15
N VAL A 374 53.15 41.06 -42.90
CA VAL A 374 53.17 41.15 -44.36
C VAL A 374 52.38 42.38 -44.87
N PHE A 375 51.24 42.65 -44.22
CA PHE A 375 50.44 43.86 -44.58
C PHE A 375 51.14 45.14 -44.29
N VAL A 376 51.87 45.31 -43.18
CA VAL A 376 52.68 46.48 -42.84
C VAL A 376 53.81 46.68 -43.85
N ASP A 377 54.53 45.57 -44.16
CA ASP A 377 55.61 45.58 -45.13
C ASP A 377 55.14 46.07 -46.54
N LEU A 378 53.99 45.54 -46.97
CA LEU A 378 53.33 45.96 -48.21
C LEU A 378 52.94 47.45 -48.21
N MET A 379 52.43 48.00 -47.10
CA MET A 379 51.98 49.35 -47.00
C MET A 379 53.15 50.33 -46.90
N GLU A 380 54.30 49.96 -46.34
CA GLU A 380 55.54 50.75 -46.30
C GLU A 380 56.18 50.84 -47.69
N HIS A 381 56.04 49.82 -48.54
CA HIS A 381 56.63 49.86 -49.92
C HIS A 381 55.69 50.40 -51.00
N VAL A 382 54.42 50.66 -50.74
CA VAL A 382 53.48 51.24 -51.69
C VAL A 382 53.90 52.64 -52.13
N PRO A 383 54.43 53.53 -51.29
CA PRO A 383 54.95 54.87 -51.74
C PRO A 383 56.11 54.77 -52.74
N GLU A 384 57.05 53.79 -52.57
CA GLU A 384 58.17 53.59 -53.47
C GLU A 384 57.76 53.10 -54.86
N LEU A 385 56.60 52.40 -54.96
CA LEU A 385 56.06 51.93 -56.26
C LEU A 385 55.29 53.00 -57.01
N GLN A 386 54.78 54.06 -56.33
CA GLN A 386 54.13 55.20 -56.93
C GLN A 386 55.14 56.26 -57.49
N GLU A 387 56.40 56.25 -56.96
CA GLU A 387 57.47 57.17 -57.44
C GLU A 387 58.18 56.61 -58.70
N LYS A 388 57.93 55.31 -59.06
CA LYS A 388 58.56 54.67 -60.25
C LYS A 388 57.61 54.44 -61.44
N VAL A 389 56.40 55.04 -61.44
CA VAL A 389 55.47 55.12 -62.54
C VAL A 389 55.31 56.57 -62.97
#